data_042f6734670b5e2f51865d54be0db44c
#
_entry.id   042f6734670b5e2f51865d54be0db44c
#
_cell.length_a   1.000
_cell.length_b   1.000
_cell.length_c   1.000
_cell.angle_alpha   90.00
_cell.angle_beta   90.00
_cell.angle_gamma   90.00
#
_symmetry.space_group_name_H-M   'P 1'
#
loop_
_entity.id
_entity.type
_entity.pdbx_description
1 polymer ?
#
loop_
_entity_poly.entity_id
_entity_poly.type
_entity_poly.pdbx_seq_one_letter_code
_entity_poly.pdbx_strand_id
1 'polypeptide(L)'
;MNKCIYVVEDNPNIREIIEFLLVEEFYEVKACQNSKAFWREMNVQLPDMVILDIVLPDGNGIDICTALKENVKTRRIPVMMMSANNYLNTVKAKCAAEDFINKPFDLNDFAQRVAQFLAN
;
A
#
# COMPACT_ATOMS: atom_id res chain seq x y z
N MET A 1 -20.42 -2.19 -5.30
CA MET A 1 -19.50 -2.68 -4.25
C MET A 1 -18.31 -1.77 -4.15
N ASN A 2 -17.86 -1.54 -2.93
CA ASN A 2 -16.72 -0.65 -2.70
C ASN A 2 -15.40 -1.36 -3.03
N LYS A 3 -14.46 -0.61 -3.55
CA LYS A 3 -13.10 -1.14 -3.76
C LYS A 3 -12.41 -1.34 -2.41
N CYS A 4 -11.59 -2.37 -2.31
CA CYS A 4 -10.89 -2.75 -1.09
C CYS A 4 -9.41 -2.43 -1.20
N ILE A 5 -8.86 -1.77 -0.19
CA ILE A 5 -7.45 -1.39 -0.14
C ILE A 5 -6.82 -2.00 1.12
N TYR A 6 -5.68 -2.67 0.94
CA TYR A 6 -4.87 -3.12 2.07
C TYR A 6 -3.73 -2.12 2.28
N VAL A 7 -3.57 -1.67 3.52
CA VAL A 7 -2.54 -0.71 3.90
C VAL A 7 -1.62 -1.39 4.90
N VAL A 8 -0.31 -1.35 4.65
CA VAL A 8 0.69 -1.91 5.57
C VAL A 8 1.56 -0.79 6.08
N GLU A 9 1.41 -0.44 7.35
CA GLU A 9 2.08 0.68 8.01
C GLU A 9 2.17 0.37 9.50
N ASP A 10 3.38 0.33 10.05
CA ASP A 10 3.56 -0.01 11.46
C ASP A 10 3.32 1.17 12.42
N ASN A 11 3.49 2.41 11.97
CA ASN A 11 3.22 3.58 12.81
C ASN A 11 1.71 3.74 12.98
N PRO A 12 1.17 3.63 14.21
CA PRO A 12 -0.28 3.67 14.41
C PRO A 12 -0.91 5.01 14.03
N ASN A 13 -0.20 6.11 14.22
CA ASN A 13 -0.76 7.43 13.88
C ASN A 13 -0.90 7.60 12.37
N ILE A 14 0.11 7.21 11.61
CA ILE A 14 0.06 7.29 10.15
C ILE A 14 -0.97 6.32 9.62
N ARG A 15 -1.01 5.10 10.16
CA ARG A 15 -1.97 4.08 9.75
C ARG A 15 -3.42 4.56 9.94
N GLU A 16 -3.70 5.18 11.08
CA GLU A 16 -5.05 5.68 11.36
C GLU A 16 -5.44 6.81 10.42
N ILE A 17 -4.51 7.71 10.12
CA ILE A 17 -4.78 8.81 9.20
C ILE A 17 -5.10 8.29 7.80
N ILE A 18 -4.31 7.35 7.32
CA ILE A 18 -4.53 6.75 6.00
C ILE A 18 -5.87 6.03 5.95
N GLU A 19 -6.15 5.23 6.97
CA GLU A 19 -7.40 4.48 7.05
C GLU A 19 -8.59 5.43 7.06
N PHE A 20 -8.56 6.46 7.90
CA PHE A 20 -9.63 7.44 7.98
C PHE A 20 -9.87 8.12 6.62
N LEU A 21 -8.80 8.57 5.99
CA LEU A 21 -8.88 9.25 4.72
C LEU A 21 -9.52 8.36 3.63
N LEU A 22 -9.12 7.10 3.57
CA LEU A 22 -9.62 6.19 2.54
C LEU A 22 -11.07 5.77 2.82
N VAL A 23 -11.44 5.59 4.08
CA VAL A 23 -12.82 5.28 4.45
C VAL A 23 -13.74 6.46 4.08
N GLU A 24 -13.28 7.69 4.27
CA GLU A 24 -14.04 8.88 3.86
C GLU A 24 -14.29 8.91 2.35
N GLU A 25 -13.42 8.28 1.56
CA GLU A 25 -13.58 8.17 0.11
C GLU A 25 -14.36 6.91 -0.29
N PHE A 26 -15.01 6.26 0.66
CA PHE A 26 -15.88 5.10 0.49
C PHE A 26 -15.16 3.83 0.06
N TYR A 27 -13.89 3.69 0.39
CA TYR A 27 -13.16 2.42 0.20
C TYR A 27 -13.34 1.53 1.43
N GLU A 28 -13.29 0.23 1.22
CA GLU A 28 -13.09 -0.72 2.29
C GLU A 28 -11.60 -0.83 2.55
N VAL A 29 -11.19 -0.76 3.82
CA VAL A 29 -9.77 -0.72 4.17
C VAL A 29 -9.44 -1.80 5.18
N LYS A 30 -8.37 -2.55 4.89
CA LYS A 30 -7.73 -3.43 5.88
C LYS A 30 -6.39 -2.83 6.22
N ALA A 31 -6.26 -2.33 7.45
CA ALA A 31 -5.04 -1.70 7.90
C ALA A 31 -4.22 -2.73 8.68
N CYS A 32 -3.00 -3.00 8.21
CA CYS A 32 -2.12 -4.02 8.75
C CYS A 32 -0.90 -3.37 9.36
N GLN A 33 -0.46 -3.83 10.53
CA GLN A 33 0.67 -3.24 11.23
C GLN A 33 2.00 -3.88 10.85
N ASN A 34 1.98 -5.02 10.14
CA ASN A 34 3.19 -5.73 9.76
C ASN A 34 2.92 -6.65 8.57
N SER A 35 3.98 -7.26 8.06
CA SER A 35 3.92 -8.17 6.93
C SER A 35 3.06 -9.40 7.22
N LYS A 36 3.19 -9.96 8.41
CA LYS A 36 2.45 -11.17 8.79
C LYS A 36 0.94 -10.92 8.74
N ALA A 37 0.49 -9.79 9.29
CA ALA A 37 -0.93 -9.43 9.25
C ALA A 37 -1.41 -9.25 7.81
N PHE A 38 -0.59 -8.63 6.96
CA PHE A 38 -0.91 -8.44 5.56
C PHE A 38 -1.13 -9.76 4.84
N TRP A 39 -0.18 -10.70 4.98
CA TRP A 39 -0.30 -11.99 4.29
C TRP A 39 -1.48 -12.81 4.80
N ARG A 40 -1.84 -12.65 6.08
CA ARG A 40 -3.03 -13.30 6.63
C ARG A 40 -4.29 -12.81 5.92
N GLU A 41 -4.41 -11.50 5.71
CA GLU A 41 -5.56 -10.94 5.00
C GLU A 41 -5.57 -11.35 3.53
N MET A 42 -4.40 -11.42 2.90
CA MET A 42 -4.29 -11.85 1.50
C MET A 42 -4.80 -13.28 1.30
N ASN A 43 -4.65 -14.13 2.31
CA ASN A 43 -5.16 -15.50 2.25
C ASN A 43 -6.69 -15.58 2.32
N VAL A 44 -7.33 -14.54 2.84
CA VAL A 44 -8.78 -14.50 2.95
C VAL A 44 -9.41 -13.91 1.69
N GLN A 45 -8.88 -12.79 1.23
CA GLN A 45 -9.43 -12.07 0.09
C GLN A 45 -8.36 -11.19 -0.54
N LEU A 46 -8.33 -11.10 -1.86
CA LEU A 46 -7.42 -10.21 -2.55
C LEU A 46 -7.99 -8.80 -2.60
N PRO A 47 -7.15 -7.77 -2.39
CA PRO A 47 -7.58 -6.39 -2.47
C PRO A 47 -7.59 -5.88 -3.91
N ASP A 48 -8.17 -4.70 -4.10
CA ASP A 48 -8.08 -3.98 -5.37
C ASP A 48 -6.81 -3.13 -5.48
N MET A 49 -6.19 -2.79 -4.35
CA MET A 49 -4.97 -2.01 -4.30
C MET A 49 -4.23 -2.30 -3.00
N VAL A 50 -2.89 -2.19 -3.02
CA VAL A 50 -2.05 -2.36 -1.84
C VAL A 50 -1.20 -1.10 -1.67
N ILE A 51 -1.15 -0.59 -0.45
CA ILE A 51 -0.31 0.55 -0.08
C ILE A 51 0.67 0.06 0.99
N LEU A 52 1.97 0.13 0.69
CA LEU A 52 3.02 -0.48 1.51
C LEU A 52 4.04 0.53 1.97
N ASP A 53 4.34 0.53 3.27
CA ASP A 53 5.57 1.16 3.77
C ASP A 53 6.76 0.26 3.43
N ILE A 54 7.90 0.87 3.16
CA ILE A 54 9.13 0.13 2.88
C ILE A 54 9.66 -0.53 4.14
N VAL A 55 9.66 0.19 5.27
CA VAL A 55 10.23 -0.32 6.52
C VAL A 55 9.13 -0.91 7.39
N LEU A 56 9.20 -2.22 7.63
CA LEU A 56 8.23 -2.95 8.44
C LEU A 56 8.96 -3.67 9.58
N PRO A 57 8.30 -3.90 10.72
CA PRO A 57 8.97 -4.54 11.88
C PRO A 57 9.40 -5.98 11.62
N ASP A 58 8.75 -6.68 10.70
CA ASP A 58 9.02 -8.09 10.41
C ASP A 58 9.43 -8.32 8.96
N GLY A 59 10.00 -7.29 8.30
CA GLY A 59 10.46 -7.40 6.93
C GLY A 59 10.51 -6.05 6.26
N ASN A 60 10.25 -6.03 4.95
CA ASN A 60 10.19 -4.77 4.22
C ASN A 60 9.17 -4.84 3.09
N GLY A 61 8.70 -3.66 2.68
CA GLY A 61 7.69 -3.55 1.63
C GLY A 61 8.20 -3.94 0.25
N ILE A 62 9.51 -3.84 0.02
CA ILE A 62 10.10 -4.22 -1.27
C ILE A 62 9.88 -5.71 -1.53
N ASP A 63 10.12 -6.54 -0.52
CA ASP A 63 9.92 -7.99 -0.65
C ASP A 63 8.46 -8.34 -0.87
N ILE A 64 7.55 -7.65 -0.19
CA ILE A 64 6.12 -7.84 -0.41
C ILE A 64 5.75 -7.48 -1.84
N CYS A 65 6.19 -6.32 -2.31
CA CYS A 65 5.91 -5.87 -3.67
C CYS A 65 6.45 -6.86 -4.70
N THR A 66 7.67 -7.31 -4.52
CA THR A 66 8.29 -8.29 -5.42
C THR A 66 7.47 -9.58 -5.47
N ALA A 67 7.06 -10.08 -4.30
CA ALA A 67 6.24 -11.28 -4.24
C ALA A 67 4.91 -11.11 -4.96
N LEU A 68 4.26 -9.94 -4.80
CA LEU A 68 3.00 -9.66 -5.48
C LEU A 68 3.19 -9.60 -6.99
N LYS A 69 4.26 -8.99 -7.47
CA LYS A 69 4.50 -8.80 -8.91
C LYS A 69 4.98 -10.07 -9.60
N GLU A 70 5.57 -11.01 -8.86
CA GLU A 70 6.01 -12.28 -9.40
C GLU A 70 4.90 -13.34 -9.45
N ASN A 71 3.77 -13.10 -8.81
CA ASN A 71 2.66 -14.06 -8.77
C ASN A 71 1.59 -13.66 -9.77
N VAL A 72 1.22 -14.59 -10.64
CA VAL A 72 0.23 -14.36 -11.70
C VAL A 72 -1.13 -13.94 -11.12
N LYS A 73 -1.46 -14.35 -9.90
CA LYS A 73 -2.74 -14.03 -9.27
C LYS A 73 -2.81 -12.61 -8.72
N THR A 74 -1.65 -11.98 -8.46
CA THR A 74 -1.61 -10.68 -7.76
C THR A 74 -0.87 -9.61 -8.54
N ARG A 75 -0.19 -9.95 -9.63
CA ARG A 75 0.68 -9.00 -10.34
C ARG A 75 -0.07 -7.79 -10.91
N ARG A 76 -1.37 -7.89 -11.13
CA ARG A 76 -2.18 -6.79 -11.67
C ARG A 76 -2.72 -5.85 -10.60
N ILE A 77 -2.59 -6.22 -9.32
CA ILE A 77 -3.04 -5.36 -8.23
C ILE A 77 -2.08 -4.17 -8.14
N PRO A 78 -2.56 -2.93 -8.27
CA PRO A 78 -1.68 -1.77 -8.14
C PRO A 78 -1.07 -1.70 -6.75
N VAL A 79 0.22 -1.39 -6.70
CA VAL A 79 0.98 -1.25 -5.45
C VAL A 79 1.55 0.16 -5.40
N MET A 80 1.25 0.88 -4.31
CA MET A 80 1.86 2.17 -4.01
C MET A 80 2.82 1.99 -2.84
N MET A 81 4.09 2.37 -3.04
CA MET A 81 5.10 2.29 -1.99
C MET A 81 5.21 3.64 -1.28
N MET A 82 5.30 3.59 0.05
CA MET A 82 5.52 4.77 0.88
C MET A 82 6.93 4.71 1.45
N SER A 83 7.64 5.84 1.41
CA SER A 83 8.99 5.92 1.91
C SER A 83 9.22 7.18 2.70
N ALA A 84 9.86 7.06 3.86
CA ALA A 84 10.41 8.21 4.57
C ALA A 84 11.73 8.60 3.90
N ASN A 85 12.02 9.92 3.90
CA ASN A 85 13.28 10.45 3.38
C ASN A 85 13.46 10.21 1.87
N ASN A 86 14.70 10.11 1.41
CA ASN A 86 15.05 10.14 0.00
C ASN A 86 15.30 8.76 -0.60
N TYR A 87 14.60 7.74 -0.14
CA TYR A 87 14.84 6.37 -0.61
C TYR A 87 14.12 6.02 -1.91
N LEU A 88 13.27 6.91 -2.45
CA LEU A 88 12.45 6.57 -3.61
C LEU A 88 13.26 6.12 -4.82
N ASN A 89 14.36 6.80 -5.14
CA ASN A 89 15.17 6.44 -6.31
C ASN A 89 15.75 5.04 -6.19
N THR A 90 16.19 4.68 -4.99
CA THR A 90 16.73 3.35 -4.72
C THR A 90 15.63 2.29 -4.83
N VAL A 91 14.47 2.59 -4.29
CA VAL A 91 13.34 1.65 -4.26
C VAL A 91 12.79 1.42 -5.66
N LYS A 92 12.67 2.46 -6.47
CA LYS A 92 12.18 2.35 -7.85
C LYS A 92 13.02 1.37 -8.68
N ALA A 93 14.31 1.27 -8.38
CA ALA A 93 15.18 0.34 -9.07
C ALA A 93 15.01 -1.11 -8.60
N LYS A 94 14.32 -1.33 -7.46
CA LYS A 94 14.25 -2.64 -6.82
C LYS A 94 12.90 -3.33 -6.93
N CYS A 95 11.84 -2.59 -7.23
CA CYS A 95 10.51 -3.21 -7.32
C CYS A 95 9.66 -2.50 -8.37
N ALA A 96 8.68 -3.24 -8.88
CA ALA A 96 7.82 -2.81 -9.99
C ALA A 96 6.48 -2.26 -9.49
N ALA A 97 6.49 -1.51 -8.39
CA ALA A 97 5.28 -0.85 -7.90
C ALA A 97 4.80 0.19 -8.91
N GLU A 98 3.50 0.40 -8.94
CA GLU A 98 2.89 1.35 -9.87
C GLU A 98 3.12 2.79 -9.46
N ASP A 99 3.33 3.05 -8.16
CA ASP A 99 3.54 4.41 -7.68
C ASP A 99 4.41 4.42 -6.42
N PHE A 100 5.04 5.57 -6.17
CA PHE A 100 5.93 5.78 -5.04
C PHE A 100 5.64 7.17 -4.46
N ILE A 101 5.45 7.25 -3.15
CA ILE A 101 5.17 8.51 -2.49
C ILE A 101 6.06 8.69 -1.26
N ASN A 102 6.59 9.91 -1.08
CA ASN A 102 7.41 10.26 0.07
C ASN A 102 6.55 10.64 1.27
N LYS A 103 6.99 10.27 2.45
CA LYS A 103 6.42 10.76 3.70
C LYS A 103 7.23 11.95 4.20
N PRO A 104 6.61 12.97 4.73
CA PRO A 104 5.18 13.21 4.82
C PRO A 104 4.60 13.58 3.46
N PHE A 105 3.36 13.20 3.19
CA PHE A 105 2.71 13.50 1.92
C PHE A 105 1.48 14.37 2.13
N ASP A 106 1.09 15.06 1.06
CA ASP A 106 -0.14 15.84 1.03
C ASP A 106 -1.32 14.87 0.94
N LEU A 107 -2.31 15.05 1.82
CA LEU A 107 -3.44 14.12 1.89
C LEU A 107 -4.29 14.17 0.62
N ASN A 108 -4.46 15.34 0.02
CA ASN A 108 -5.22 15.46 -1.22
C ASN A 108 -4.49 14.78 -2.38
N ASP A 109 -3.17 14.95 -2.47
CA ASP A 109 -2.36 14.28 -3.49
C ASP A 109 -2.45 12.77 -3.33
N PHE A 110 -2.33 12.28 -2.09
CA PHE A 110 -2.44 10.86 -1.79
C PHE A 110 -3.79 10.30 -2.26
N ALA A 111 -4.88 10.97 -1.88
CA ALA A 111 -6.23 10.53 -2.24
C ALA A 111 -6.43 10.53 -3.76
N GLN A 112 -5.91 11.52 -4.47
CA GLN A 112 -6.02 11.61 -5.91
C GLN A 112 -5.27 10.48 -6.60
N ARG A 113 -4.07 10.15 -6.12
CA ARG A 113 -3.28 9.04 -6.69
C ARG A 113 -4.00 7.71 -6.52
N VAL A 114 -4.55 7.47 -5.32
CA VAL A 114 -5.32 6.25 -5.07
C VAL A 114 -6.52 6.17 -6.03
N ALA A 115 -7.24 7.27 -6.16
CA ALA A 115 -8.40 7.31 -7.05
C ALA A 115 -8.07 6.99 -8.49
N GLN A 116 -6.88 7.42 -8.97
CA GLN A 116 -6.45 7.12 -10.33
C GLN A 116 -6.32 5.63 -10.59
N PHE A 117 -5.85 4.88 -9.59
CA PHE A 117 -5.67 3.42 -9.74
C PHE A 117 -6.98 2.67 -9.59
N LEU A 118 -7.96 3.24 -8.91
CA LEU A 118 -9.22 2.56 -8.60
C LEU A 118 -10.42 3.10 -9.38
N ALA A 119 -10.21 4.08 -10.22
CA ALA A 119 -11.27 4.60 -11.10
C ALA A 119 -11.64 3.54 -12.14
N ASN A 120 -12.92 3.46 -12.42
CA ASN A 120 -13.43 2.54 -13.43
C ASN A 120 -13.65 3.25 -14.74
#